data_7c43e9742d076fc4e2b640f0bd356fd9
#
_entry.id   7c43e9742d076fc4e2b640f0bd356fd9
#
_cell.length_a   1.000
_cell.length_b   1.000
_cell.length_c   1.000
_cell.angle_alpha   90.00
_cell.angle_beta   90.00
_cell.angle_gamma   90.00
#
_symmetry.space_group_name_H-M   'P 1'
#
loop_
_entity.id
_entity.type
_entity.pdbx_description
1 polymer ?
#
loop_
_entity_poly.entity_id
_entity_poly.type
_entity_poly.pdbx_seq_one_letter_code
_entity_poly.pdbx_strand_id
1 'polypeptide(L)'
;MLEGALTVKLAGQTTVLREGKTAVVEPGVWHDWWNASDRQDARVRVEVTPGERFVHMIETLFGLARLGHTNNKGMPHPLQLVLFAQEFSDVIQFRSPPLAVQRTLFGVLTPIAHWRGYRSWKAAP
;
A
#
# COMPACT_ATOMS: atom_id res chain seq x y z
N MET A 1 13.31 -8.31 11.06
CA MET A 1 13.25 -9.60 10.31
C MET A 1 13.16 -10.75 11.26
N LEU A 2 12.14 -11.57 11.11
CA LEU A 2 11.95 -12.77 11.92
C LEU A 2 12.53 -14.01 11.22
N GLU A 3 12.37 -14.07 9.89
CA GLU A 3 12.82 -15.23 9.11
C GLU A 3 13.04 -14.81 7.66
N GLY A 4 14.07 -15.36 7.02
CA GLY A 4 14.40 -15.06 5.64
C GLY A 4 15.12 -13.72 5.47
N ALA A 5 14.98 -13.09 4.33
CA ALA A 5 15.61 -11.81 4.01
C ALA A 5 14.65 -10.89 3.25
N LEU A 6 14.65 -9.64 3.62
CA LEU A 6 13.82 -8.60 3.01
C LEU A 6 14.71 -7.52 2.42
N THR A 7 14.51 -7.17 1.17
CA THR A 7 15.14 -6.00 0.59
C THR A 7 14.30 -4.78 0.90
N VAL A 8 14.93 -3.74 1.42
CA VAL A 8 14.28 -2.47 1.77
C VAL A 8 14.99 -1.34 1.05
N LYS A 9 14.22 -0.50 0.39
CA LYS A 9 14.71 0.71 -0.26
C LYS A 9 14.17 1.91 0.50
N LEU A 10 15.07 2.71 1.05
CA LEU A 10 14.76 3.92 1.80
C LEU A 10 15.48 5.10 1.18
N ALA A 11 14.75 6.14 0.78
CA ALA A 11 15.33 7.35 0.19
C ALA A 11 16.34 7.06 -0.93
N GLY A 12 16.09 6.05 -1.74
CA GLY A 12 16.96 5.63 -2.84
C GLY A 12 18.09 4.66 -2.47
N GLN A 13 18.30 4.38 -1.19
CA GLN A 13 19.30 3.41 -0.73
C GLN A 13 18.66 2.04 -0.50
N THR A 14 19.27 1.00 -1.03
CA THR A 14 18.81 -0.37 -0.93
C THR A 14 19.65 -1.16 0.07
N THR A 15 18.97 -1.83 0.99
CA THR A 15 19.61 -2.66 2.03
C THR A 15 18.87 -3.98 2.13
N VAL A 16 19.58 -5.06 2.39
CA VAL A 16 18.99 -6.37 2.67
C VAL A 16 18.97 -6.59 4.18
N LEU A 17 17.77 -6.74 4.74
CA LEU A 17 17.58 -7.08 6.14
C LEU A 17 17.53 -8.58 6.30
N ARG A 18 18.40 -9.11 7.14
CA ARG A 18 18.44 -10.51 7.55
C ARG A 18 17.84 -10.68 8.93
N GLU A 19 17.70 -11.90 9.39
CA GLU A 19 17.15 -12.21 10.72
C GLU A 19 17.76 -11.35 11.82
N GLY A 20 16.92 -10.83 12.70
CA GLY A 20 17.33 -9.98 13.81
C GLY A 20 17.60 -8.53 13.45
N LYS A 21 17.60 -8.16 12.17
CA LYS A 21 17.82 -6.77 11.72
C LYS A 21 16.53 -6.01 11.62
N THR A 22 16.62 -4.69 11.81
CA THR A 22 15.49 -3.77 11.80
C THR A 22 15.80 -2.58 10.92
N ALA A 23 14.80 -2.09 10.21
CA ALA A 23 14.83 -0.80 9.53
C ALA A 23 13.68 0.06 10.05
N VAL A 24 13.90 1.36 10.13
CA VAL A 24 12.89 2.35 10.54
C VAL A 24 12.62 3.26 9.36
N VAL A 25 11.34 3.42 9.01
CA VAL A 25 10.89 4.36 8.00
C VAL A 25 10.29 5.57 8.70
N GLU A 26 10.97 6.70 8.59
CA GLU A 26 10.47 7.95 9.15
C GLU A 26 9.32 8.50 8.30
N PRO A 27 8.40 9.29 8.89
CA PRO A 27 7.33 9.94 8.13
C PRO A 27 7.89 10.77 6.97
N GLY A 28 7.23 10.68 5.82
CA GLY A 28 7.61 11.44 4.64
C GLY A 28 8.76 10.86 3.81
N VAL A 29 9.32 9.73 4.21
CA VAL A 29 10.39 9.07 3.46
C VAL A 29 9.80 8.09 2.46
N TRP A 30 10.13 8.27 1.18
CA TRP A 30 9.76 7.31 0.14
C TRP A 30 10.49 5.99 0.37
N HIS A 31 9.75 4.89 0.36
CA HIS A 31 10.27 3.57 0.66
C HIS A 31 9.58 2.49 -0.17
N ASP A 32 10.27 1.39 -0.32
CA ASP A 32 9.75 0.18 -0.94
C ASP A 32 10.39 -1.03 -0.27
N TRP A 33 9.77 -2.18 -0.38
CA TRP A 33 10.27 -3.41 0.22
C TRP A 33 9.75 -4.64 -0.50
N TRP A 34 10.58 -5.65 -0.60
CA TRP A 34 10.21 -6.91 -1.24
C TRP A 34 11.03 -8.07 -0.68
N ASN A 35 10.54 -9.28 -0.87
CA ASN A 35 11.28 -10.48 -0.50
C ASN A 35 12.59 -10.53 -1.31
N ALA A 36 13.71 -10.70 -0.63
CA ALA A 36 15.02 -10.78 -1.29
C ALA A 36 15.22 -12.11 -2.03
N SER A 37 14.40 -13.12 -1.75
CA SER A 37 14.46 -14.45 -2.37
C SER A 37 13.18 -14.70 -3.19
N ASP A 38 13.35 -15.38 -4.32
CA ASP A 38 12.24 -15.91 -5.12
C ASP A 38 11.88 -17.36 -4.73
N ARG A 39 12.60 -17.97 -3.81
CA ARG A 39 12.46 -19.37 -3.41
C ARG A 39 12.11 -19.61 -1.96
N GLN A 40 12.31 -18.63 -1.11
CA GLN A 40 12.06 -18.71 0.33
C GLN A 40 11.14 -17.60 0.78
N ASP A 41 10.23 -17.92 1.66
CA ASP A 41 9.37 -16.93 2.28
C ASP A 41 10.18 -16.03 3.23
N ALA A 42 9.74 -14.80 3.36
CA ALA A 42 10.25 -13.87 4.36
C ALA A 42 9.15 -13.58 5.37
N ARG A 43 9.50 -13.67 6.65
CA ARG A 43 8.59 -13.30 7.75
C ARG A 43 9.13 -12.06 8.41
N VAL A 44 8.31 -11.03 8.44
CA VAL A 44 8.68 -9.72 8.97
C VAL A 44 7.63 -9.24 9.96
N ARG A 45 8.09 -8.62 11.05
CA ARG A 45 7.22 -7.89 11.96
C ARG A 45 7.25 -6.42 11.56
N VAL A 46 6.08 -5.86 11.32
CA VAL A 46 5.91 -4.45 10.97
C VAL A 46 5.16 -3.75 12.10
N GLU A 47 5.73 -2.67 12.61
CA GLU A 47 5.09 -1.81 13.61
C GLU A 47 4.86 -0.44 13.01
N VAL A 48 3.64 0.06 13.12
CA VAL A 48 3.23 1.35 12.56
C VAL A 48 2.64 2.22 13.66
N THR A 49 3.14 3.45 13.77
CA THR A 49 2.67 4.42 14.76
C THR A 49 2.45 5.79 14.09
N PRO A 50 1.28 6.42 14.23
CA PRO A 50 0.03 5.88 14.76
C PRO A 50 -0.59 4.83 13.84
N GLY A 51 -1.26 3.84 14.40
CA GLY A 51 -1.68 2.64 13.67
C GLY A 51 -3.15 2.56 13.27
N GLU A 52 -4.04 3.36 13.85
CA GLU A 52 -5.49 3.20 13.66
C GLU A 52 -5.93 3.29 12.19
N ARG A 53 -5.52 4.34 11.51
CA ARG A 53 -5.83 4.54 10.09
C ARG A 53 -5.13 3.52 9.20
N PHE A 54 -3.93 3.11 9.56
CA PHE A 54 -3.19 2.07 8.84
C PHE A 54 -3.91 0.72 8.91
N VAL A 55 -4.39 0.33 10.08
CA VAL A 55 -5.17 -0.91 10.24
C VAL A 55 -6.43 -0.84 9.37
N HIS A 56 -7.14 0.26 9.38
CA HIS A 56 -8.32 0.47 8.55
C HIS A 56 -8.01 0.32 7.06
N MET A 57 -6.89 0.90 6.63
CA MET A 57 -6.42 0.78 5.25
C MET A 57 -6.16 -0.68 4.86
N ILE A 58 -5.46 -1.43 5.69
CA ILE A 58 -5.15 -2.84 5.44
C ILE A 58 -6.42 -3.70 5.43
N GLU A 59 -7.32 -3.47 6.35
CA GLU A 59 -8.61 -4.17 6.40
C GLU A 59 -9.43 -3.92 5.13
N THR A 60 -9.44 -2.69 4.65
CA THR A 60 -10.12 -2.33 3.41
C THR A 60 -9.51 -3.06 2.21
N LEU A 61 -8.19 -3.04 2.09
CA LEU A 61 -7.48 -3.68 0.98
C LEU A 61 -7.71 -5.19 0.98
N PHE A 62 -7.57 -5.85 2.12
CA PHE A 62 -7.80 -7.28 2.24
C PHE A 62 -9.29 -7.65 2.09
N GLY A 63 -10.19 -6.79 2.52
CA GLY A 63 -11.62 -6.95 2.30
C GLY A 63 -11.97 -6.95 0.81
N LEU A 64 -11.38 -6.04 0.03
CA LEU A 64 -11.54 -6.01 -1.43
C LEU A 64 -11.02 -7.30 -2.07
N ALA A 65 -9.87 -7.79 -1.63
CA ALA A 65 -9.29 -9.04 -2.12
C ALA A 65 -10.20 -10.24 -1.82
N ARG A 66 -10.75 -10.33 -0.61
CA ARG A 66 -11.67 -11.42 -0.24
C ARG A 66 -12.97 -11.40 -1.03
N LEU A 67 -13.43 -10.23 -1.44
CA LEU A 67 -14.63 -10.08 -2.27
C LEU A 67 -14.37 -10.31 -3.76
N GLY A 68 -13.13 -10.59 -4.15
CA GLY A 68 -12.76 -10.78 -5.55
C GLY A 68 -12.63 -9.48 -6.35
N HIS A 69 -12.50 -8.35 -5.70
CA HIS A 69 -12.39 -7.03 -6.34
C HIS A 69 -10.93 -6.62 -6.64
N THR A 70 -10.02 -7.55 -6.59
CA THR A 70 -8.60 -7.33 -6.91
C THR A 70 -8.18 -8.27 -8.04
N ASN A 71 -7.10 -7.89 -8.75
CA ASN A 71 -6.50 -8.76 -9.75
C ASN A 71 -5.59 -9.83 -9.07
N ASN A 72 -4.91 -10.65 -9.88
CA ASN A 72 -4.01 -11.69 -9.38
C ASN A 72 -2.77 -11.16 -8.63
N LYS A 73 -2.50 -9.86 -8.69
CA LYS A 73 -1.44 -9.18 -7.93
C LYS A 73 -1.97 -8.52 -6.66
N GLY A 74 -3.23 -8.70 -6.32
CA GLY A 74 -3.87 -8.08 -5.17
C GLY A 74 -4.23 -6.61 -5.35
N MET A 75 -4.20 -6.08 -6.58
CA MET A 75 -4.50 -4.68 -6.85
C MET A 75 -5.98 -4.49 -7.20
N PRO A 76 -6.66 -3.50 -6.56
CA PRO A 76 -8.04 -3.17 -6.90
C PRO A 76 -8.17 -2.60 -8.32
N HIS A 77 -9.42 -2.58 -8.82
CA HIS A 77 -9.73 -1.89 -10.07
C HIS A 77 -9.23 -0.43 -10.03
N PRO A 78 -8.70 0.13 -11.13
CA PRO A 78 -8.14 1.48 -11.14
C PRO A 78 -9.06 2.57 -10.56
N LEU A 79 -10.37 2.53 -10.83
CA LEU A 79 -11.32 3.48 -10.26
C LEU A 79 -11.48 3.32 -8.74
N GLN A 80 -11.47 2.09 -8.25
CA GLN A 80 -11.49 1.81 -6.81
C GLN A 80 -10.18 2.28 -6.15
N LEU A 81 -9.05 2.06 -6.83
CA LEU A 81 -7.73 2.46 -6.34
C LEU A 81 -7.61 3.99 -6.21
N VAL A 82 -8.19 4.75 -7.15
CA VAL A 82 -8.24 6.22 -7.07
C VAL A 82 -8.91 6.67 -5.77
N LEU A 83 -10.07 6.12 -5.44
CA LEU A 83 -10.79 6.45 -4.23
C LEU A 83 -10.04 6.01 -2.97
N PHE A 84 -9.46 4.80 -3.01
CA PHE A 84 -8.64 4.26 -1.93
C PHE A 84 -7.43 5.15 -1.65
N ALA A 85 -6.72 5.57 -2.69
CA ALA A 85 -5.54 6.42 -2.55
C ALA A 85 -5.87 7.79 -1.94
N GLN A 86 -7.02 8.37 -2.30
CA GLN A 86 -7.48 9.63 -1.73
C GLN A 86 -7.87 9.48 -0.27
N GLU A 87 -8.64 8.45 0.07
CA GLU A 87 -9.11 8.20 1.44
C GLU A 87 -7.95 8.01 2.42
N PHE A 88 -6.90 7.30 1.99
CA PHE A 88 -5.77 6.96 2.84
C PHE A 88 -4.51 7.78 2.52
N SER A 89 -4.64 8.96 1.91
CA SER A 89 -3.51 9.83 1.59
C SER A 89 -2.76 10.34 2.83
N ASP A 90 -3.41 10.37 3.98
CA ASP A 90 -2.80 10.69 5.27
C ASP A 90 -1.91 9.57 5.82
N VAL A 91 -2.11 8.34 5.34
CA VAL A 91 -1.39 7.14 5.78
C VAL A 91 -0.31 6.75 4.78
N ILE A 92 -0.66 6.72 3.49
CA ILE A 92 0.22 6.27 2.42
C ILE A 92 0.01 7.14 1.17
N GLN A 93 1.09 7.42 0.46
CA GLN A 93 1.05 8.05 -0.84
C GLN A 93 1.87 7.25 -1.83
N PHE A 94 1.39 7.13 -3.06
CA PHE A 94 2.11 6.47 -4.13
C PHE A 94 3.02 7.47 -4.85
N ARG A 95 4.25 7.06 -5.11
CA ARG A 95 5.22 7.90 -5.79
C ARG A 95 4.95 8.02 -7.29
N SER A 96 4.44 6.98 -7.89
CA SER A 96 4.19 6.92 -9.33
C SER A 96 2.69 6.69 -9.60
N PRO A 97 2.08 7.47 -10.47
CA PRO A 97 2.63 8.62 -11.20
C PRO A 97 2.95 9.82 -10.27
N PRO A 98 3.64 10.88 -10.75
CA PRO A 98 3.94 12.06 -9.92
C PRO A 98 2.70 12.66 -9.26
N LEU A 99 2.85 13.26 -8.09
CA LEU A 99 1.71 13.76 -7.29
C LEU A 99 0.83 14.75 -8.05
N ALA A 100 1.42 15.62 -8.87
CA ALA A 100 0.64 16.55 -9.70
C ALA A 100 -0.26 15.82 -10.69
N VAL A 101 0.24 14.76 -11.33
CA VAL A 101 -0.53 13.91 -12.24
C VAL A 101 -1.61 13.15 -11.48
N GLN A 102 -1.30 12.63 -10.30
CA GLN A 102 -2.28 11.95 -9.45
C GLN A 102 -3.45 12.87 -9.10
N ARG A 103 -3.18 14.11 -8.71
CA ARG A 103 -4.22 15.10 -8.37
C ARG A 103 -5.15 15.38 -9.55
N THR A 104 -4.58 15.53 -10.74
CA THR A 104 -5.37 15.75 -11.98
C THR A 104 -6.22 14.53 -12.28
N LEU A 105 -5.63 13.33 -12.25
CA LEU A 105 -6.35 12.08 -12.49
C LEU A 105 -7.46 11.88 -11.44
N PHE A 106 -7.20 12.15 -10.18
CA PHE A 106 -8.19 12.02 -9.12
C PHE A 106 -9.37 12.98 -9.33
N GLY A 107 -9.09 14.23 -9.73
CA GLY A 107 -10.13 15.20 -10.03
C GLY A 107 -11.04 14.78 -11.18
N VAL A 108 -10.48 14.10 -12.20
CA VAL A 108 -11.24 13.62 -13.36
C VAL A 108 -11.93 12.28 -13.05
N LEU A 109 -11.24 11.33 -12.41
CA LEU A 109 -11.72 9.97 -12.24
C LEU A 109 -12.64 9.78 -11.04
N THR A 110 -12.56 10.62 -10.02
CA THR A 110 -13.39 10.50 -8.82
C THR A 110 -14.89 10.56 -9.13
N PRO A 111 -15.40 11.55 -9.90
CA PRO A 111 -16.82 11.57 -10.27
C PRO A 111 -17.23 10.34 -11.07
N ILE A 112 -16.36 9.88 -11.98
CA ILE A 112 -16.61 8.68 -12.80
C ILE A 112 -16.67 7.45 -11.91
N ALA A 113 -15.76 7.31 -10.95
CA ALA A 113 -15.75 6.19 -10.02
C ALA A 113 -17.03 6.14 -9.19
N HIS A 114 -17.49 7.26 -8.65
CA HIS A 114 -18.75 7.34 -7.90
C HIS A 114 -19.95 7.01 -8.77
N TRP A 115 -19.97 7.52 -10.00
CA TRP A 115 -21.05 7.23 -10.96
C TRP A 115 -21.12 5.72 -11.27
N ARG A 116 -19.97 5.04 -11.33
CA ARG A 116 -19.89 3.60 -11.54
C ARG A 116 -20.14 2.77 -10.27
N GLY A 117 -20.48 3.40 -9.16
CA GLY A 117 -20.80 2.73 -7.89
C GLY A 117 -19.62 2.37 -7.01
N TYR A 118 -18.42 2.82 -7.33
CA TYR A 118 -17.27 2.63 -6.46
C TYR A 118 -17.33 3.55 -5.25
N ARG A 119 -16.77 3.09 -4.14
CA ARG A 119 -16.68 3.86 -2.89
C ARG A 119 -15.25 3.84 -2.38
N SER A 120 -14.88 4.92 -1.66
CA SER A 120 -13.55 5.05 -1.09
C SER A 120 -13.25 3.97 -0.06
N TRP A 121 -14.28 3.52 0.62
CA TRP A 121 -14.19 2.50 1.64
C TRP A 121 -15.33 1.49 1.51
N LYS A 122 -14.99 0.21 1.67
CA LYS A 122 -15.95 -0.87 1.72
C LYS A 122 -15.75 -1.64 3.02
N ALA A 123 -16.81 -1.78 3.80
CA ALA A 123 -16.74 -2.63 4.97
C ALA A 123 -16.39 -4.06 4.55
N ALA A 124 -15.47 -4.66 5.29
CA ALA A 124 -15.23 -6.09 5.15
C ALA A 124 -16.48 -6.84 5.59
N PRO A 125 -16.88 -7.89 4.87
CA PRO A 125 -18.02 -8.71 5.28
C PRO A 125 -17.74 -9.47 6.58
#